data_9cc71b7ded5bfdc53934e4c26337a3aa
#
_entry.id   9cc71b7ded5bfdc53934e4c26337a3aa
#
_cell.length_a   1.000
_cell.length_b   1.000
_cell.length_c   1.000
_cell.angle_alpha   90.00
_cell.angle_beta   90.00
_cell.angle_gamma   90.00
#
_symmetry.space_group_name_H-M   'P 1'
#
loop_
_entity.id
_entity.type
_entity.pdbx_description
1 polymer ?
#
loop_
_entity_poly.entity_id
_entity_poly.type
_entity_poly.pdbx_seq_one_letter_code
_entity_poly.pdbx_strand_id
1 'polypeptide(L)'
;MLHGFAMLLVFQLVGEFLSRVLYLPIPGPVIGMLLLFATLVAMGGVPKGLRLAGEGLLAYLALLFVPAGVGLMAHMHLIGQDWLAILVGLLVSTVLTLAATGWVLQRLQRRRHHDG
;
A
#
# COMPACT_ATOMS: atom_id res chain seq x y z
N MET A 1 18.36 5.02 -8.66
CA MET A 1 17.51 3.84 -8.54
C MET A 1 17.94 2.89 -7.42
N LEU A 2 19.21 2.58 -7.35
CA LEU A 2 19.72 1.65 -6.32
C LEU A 2 19.49 2.18 -4.90
N HIS A 3 19.75 3.47 -4.68
CA HIS A 3 19.50 4.09 -3.37
C HIS A 3 18.02 4.08 -2.98
N GLY A 4 17.14 4.27 -3.97
CA GLY A 4 15.70 4.21 -3.73
C GLY A 4 15.24 2.83 -3.29
N PHE A 5 15.71 1.78 -3.96
CA PHE A 5 15.42 0.41 -3.57
C PHE A 5 15.97 0.09 -2.18
N ALA A 6 17.19 0.56 -1.89
CA ALA A 6 17.80 0.36 -0.58
C ALA A 6 16.96 1.02 0.53
N MET A 7 16.48 2.23 0.28
CA MET A 7 15.59 2.92 1.23
C MET A 7 14.30 2.13 1.47
N LEU A 8 13.67 1.67 0.40
CA LEU A 8 12.45 0.88 0.51
C LEU A 8 12.68 -0.40 1.31
N LEU A 9 13.77 -1.09 1.05
CA LEU A 9 14.12 -2.32 1.76
C LEU A 9 14.41 -2.07 3.23
N VAL A 10 15.11 -0.98 3.55
CA VAL A 10 15.41 -0.61 4.94
C VAL A 10 14.11 -0.35 5.71
N PHE A 11 13.20 0.45 5.13
CA PHE A 11 11.91 0.73 5.77
C PHE A 11 11.05 -0.54 5.90
N GLN A 12 11.13 -1.43 4.92
CA GLN A 12 10.45 -2.71 4.96
C GLN A 12 10.96 -3.57 6.13
N LEU A 13 12.28 -3.66 6.27
CA LEU A 13 12.91 -4.42 7.35
C LEU A 13 12.59 -3.83 8.72
N VAL A 14 12.65 -2.51 8.84
CA VAL A 14 12.31 -1.81 10.09
C VAL A 14 10.85 -2.07 10.47
N GLY A 15 9.95 -1.97 9.49
CA GLY A 15 8.53 -2.24 9.71
C GLY A 15 8.28 -3.68 10.16
N GLU A 16 8.92 -4.63 9.50
CA GLU A 16 8.82 -6.05 9.85
C GLU A 16 9.36 -6.32 11.25
N PHE A 17 10.51 -5.73 11.57
CA PHE A 17 11.13 -5.87 12.88
C PHE A 17 10.23 -5.33 13.99
N LEU A 18 9.68 -4.12 13.80
CA LEU A 18 8.78 -3.51 14.78
C LEU A 18 7.51 -4.32 14.95
N SER A 19 6.95 -4.84 13.86
CA SER A 19 5.75 -5.68 13.92
C SER A 19 5.97 -6.91 14.77
N ARG A 20 7.12 -7.56 14.63
CA ARG A 20 7.44 -8.79 15.37
C ARG A 20 7.80 -8.53 16.82
N VAL A 21 8.62 -7.51 17.07
CA VAL A 21 9.12 -7.21 18.43
C VAL A 21 7.98 -6.72 19.33
N LEU A 22 7.11 -5.87 18.79
CA LEU A 22 6.01 -5.29 19.55
C LEU A 22 4.75 -6.14 19.54
N TYR A 23 4.77 -7.27 18.84
CA TYR A 23 3.60 -8.16 18.69
C TYR A 23 2.37 -7.40 18.20
N LEU A 24 2.58 -6.47 17.27
CA LEU A 24 1.48 -5.69 16.70
C LEU A 24 0.66 -6.56 15.75
N PRO A 25 -0.68 -6.44 15.77
CA PRO A 25 -1.53 -7.15 14.82
C PRO A 25 -1.55 -6.50 13.44
N ILE A 26 -0.55 -5.69 13.13
CA ILE A 26 -0.43 -4.97 11.87
C ILE A 26 0.71 -5.60 11.06
N PRO A 27 0.49 -5.87 9.75
CA PRO A 27 1.56 -6.39 8.90
C PRO A 27 2.78 -5.46 8.86
N GLY A 28 3.98 -6.05 8.83
CA GLY A 28 5.22 -5.30 8.74
C GLY A 28 5.28 -4.29 7.60
N PRO A 29 4.85 -4.67 6.36
CA PRO A 29 4.85 -3.74 5.23
C PRO A 29 4.03 -2.48 5.46
N VAL A 30 2.92 -2.57 6.20
CA VAL A 30 2.08 -1.40 6.52
C VAL A 30 2.84 -0.44 7.43
N ILE A 31 3.51 -0.97 8.45
CA ILE A 31 4.33 -0.16 9.36
C ILE A 31 5.47 0.52 8.59
N GLY A 32 6.15 -0.24 7.72
CA GLY A 32 7.22 0.30 6.88
C GLY A 32 6.72 1.42 5.97
N MET A 33 5.55 1.25 5.39
CA MET A 33 4.93 2.27 4.53
C MET A 33 4.62 3.55 5.32
N LEU A 34 4.05 3.41 6.51
CA LEU A 34 3.74 4.56 7.37
C LEU A 34 5.00 5.30 7.81
N LEU A 35 6.05 4.56 8.16
CA LEU A 35 7.33 5.15 8.54
C LEU A 35 7.97 5.90 7.37
N LEU A 36 7.94 5.30 6.18
CA LEU A 36 8.45 5.94 4.97
C LEU A 36 7.67 7.21 4.66
N PHE A 37 6.35 7.14 4.73
CA PHE A 37 5.49 8.29 4.48
C PHE A 37 5.79 9.43 5.46
N ALA A 38 5.91 9.11 6.76
CA ALA A 38 6.24 10.10 7.78
C ALA A 38 7.61 10.75 7.52
N THR A 39 8.59 9.94 7.12
CA THR A 39 9.92 10.43 6.79
C THR A 39 9.89 11.36 5.58
N LEU A 40 9.14 11.01 4.53
CA LEU A 40 9.02 11.84 3.33
C LEU A 40 8.33 13.16 3.63
N VAL A 41 7.31 13.15 4.48
CA VAL A 41 6.63 14.37 4.91
C VAL A 41 7.59 15.27 5.69
N ALA A 42 8.39 14.68 6.57
CA ALA A 42 9.36 15.42 7.35
C ALA A 42 10.47 16.02 6.48
N MET A 43 10.87 15.31 5.43
CA MET A 43 11.87 15.78 4.46
C MET A 43 11.33 16.84 3.50
N GLY A 44 10.02 16.94 3.38
CA GLY A 44 9.38 17.90 2.49
C GLY A 44 9.32 17.50 1.02
N GLY A 45 9.70 16.28 0.68
CA GLY A 45 9.64 15.81 -0.70
C GLY A 45 10.16 14.40 -0.87
N VAL A 46 10.04 13.88 -2.07
CA VAL A 46 10.48 12.52 -2.43
C VAL A 46 11.84 12.61 -3.11
N PRO A 47 12.89 11.94 -2.59
CA PRO A 47 14.18 11.90 -3.27
C PRO A 47 14.06 11.30 -4.68
N LYS A 48 14.88 11.80 -5.60
CA LYS A 48 14.82 11.39 -7.00
C LYS A 48 15.02 9.89 -7.18
N GLY A 49 15.96 9.30 -6.45
CA GLY A 49 16.21 7.87 -6.52
C GLY A 49 15.03 7.05 -6.02
N LEU A 50 14.38 7.50 -4.95
CA LEU A 50 13.19 6.84 -4.42
C LEU A 50 12.02 6.93 -5.38
N ARG A 51 11.82 8.09 -6.01
CA ARG A 51 10.79 8.28 -7.03
C ARG A 51 10.98 7.33 -8.20
N LEU A 52 12.21 7.21 -8.70
CA LEU A 52 12.52 6.31 -9.82
C LEU A 52 12.25 4.85 -9.46
N ALA A 53 12.65 4.44 -8.26
CA ALA A 53 12.39 3.08 -7.77
C ALA A 53 10.89 2.81 -7.64
N GLY A 54 10.15 3.76 -7.06
CA GLY A 54 8.70 3.65 -6.89
C GLY A 54 7.97 3.57 -8.22
N GLU A 55 8.32 4.44 -9.16
CA GLU A 55 7.72 4.44 -10.50
C GLU A 55 8.03 3.15 -11.25
N GLY A 56 9.26 2.62 -11.11
CA GLY A 56 9.63 1.34 -11.69
C GLY A 56 8.81 0.20 -11.13
N LEU A 57 8.65 0.15 -9.80
CA LEU A 57 7.83 -0.86 -9.15
C LEU A 57 6.37 -0.78 -9.59
N LEU A 58 5.83 0.44 -9.69
CA LEU A 58 4.45 0.63 -10.13
C LEU A 58 4.26 0.15 -11.57
N ALA A 59 5.25 0.38 -12.45
CA ALA A 59 5.18 -0.09 -13.83
C ALA A 59 5.13 -1.61 -13.91
N TYR A 60 5.81 -2.31 -12.99
CA TYR A 60 5.84 -3.76 -12.97
C TYR A 60 4.71 -4.39 -12.16
N LEU A 61 3.89 -3.59 -11.46
CA LEU A 61 2.75 -4.13 -10.71
C LEU A 61 1.76 -4.87 -11.59
N ALA A 62 1.59 -4.40 -12.84
CA ALA A 62 0.70 -5.06 -13.78
C ALA A 62 1.12 -6.50 -14.06
N LEU A 63 2.42 -6.80 -14.03
CA LEU A 63 2.92 -8.16 -14.23
C LEU A 63 2.54 -9.10 -13.10
N LEU A 64 2.27 -8.57 -11.90
CA LEU A 64 1.83 -9.38 -10.76
C LEU A 64 0.39 -9.86 -10.92
N PHE A 65 -0.39 -9.22 -11.78
CA PHE A 65 -1.77 -9.64 -12.06
C PHE A 65 -1.83 -10.98 -12.79
N VAL A 66 -0.81 -11.34 -13.57
CA VAL A 66 -0.79 -12.60 -14.31
C VAL A 66 -0.73 -13.80 -13.36
N PRO A 67 0.27 -13.91 -12.45
CA PRO A 67 0.28 -15.02 -11.49
C PRO A 67 -0.93 -15.01 -10.56
N ALA A 68 -1.42 -13.83 -10.17
CA ALA A 68 -2.61 -13.71 -9.34
C ALA A 68 -3.84 -14.24 -10.07
N GLY A 69 -3.99 -13.89 -11.37
CA GLY A 69 -5.08 -14.39 -12.20
C GLY A 69 -5.04 -15.90 -12.36
N VAL A 70 -3.85 -16.46 -12.58
CA VAL A 70 -3.68 -17.91 -12.67
C VAL A 70 -4.05 -18.59 -11.35
N GLY A 71 -3.65 -17.99 -10.23
CA GLY A 71 -4.00 -18.48 -8.90
C GLY A 71 -5.51 -18.49 -8.67
N LEU A 72 -6.21 -17.44 -9.12
CA LEU A 72 -7.67 -17.38 -9.04
C LEU A 72 -8.32 -18.49 -9.89
N MET A 73 -7.80 -18.73 -11.08
CA MET A 73 -8.31 -19.80 -11.96
C MET A 73 -8.16 -21.17 -11.31
N ALA A 74 -7.04 -21.41 -10.65
CA ALA A 74 -6.80 -22.69 -9.96
C ALA A 74 -7.75 -22.88 -8.78
N HIS A 75 -8.30 -21.80 -8.22
CA HIS A 75 -9.18 -21.83 -7.05
C HIS A 75 -10.62 -21.47 -7.40
N MET A 76 -11.02 -21.60 -8.67
CA MET A 76 -12.40 -21.29 -9.10
C MET A 76 -13.45 -22.06 -8.31
N HIS A 77 -13.15 -23.28 -7.92
CA HIS A 77 -14.04 -24.10 -7.12
C HIS A 77 -14.35 -23.44 -5.77
N LEU A 78 -13.31 -22.92 -5.09
CA LEU A 78 -13.47 -22.20 -3.81
C LEU A 78 -14.23 -20.89 -3.98
N ILE A 79 -13.94 -20.17 -5.06
CA ILE A 79 -14.63 -18.92 -5.38
C ILE A 79 -16.12 -19.19 -5.63
N GLY A 80 -16.44 -20.28 -6.32
CA GLY A 80 -17.82 -20.66 -6.57
C GLY A 80 -18.60 -21.02 -5.31
N GLN A 81 -17.94 -21.57 -4.29
CA GLN A 81 -18.58 -21.89 -3.01
C GLN A 81 -18.87 -20.64 -2.17
N ASP A 82 -17.97 -19.68 -2.19
CA ASP A 82 -18.04 -18.48 -1.34
C ASP A 82 -18.27 -17.19 -2.15
N TRP A 83 -18.84 -17.32 -3.35
CA TRP A 83 -19.00 -16.17 -4.25
C TRP A 83 -19.75 -14.99 -3.61
N LEU A 84 -20.77 -15.30 -2.80
CA LEU A 84 -21.56 -14.25 -2.15
C LEU A 84 -20.74 -13.48 -1.13
N ALA A 85 -19.97 -14.19 -0.29
CA ALA A 85 -19.10 -13.57 0.69
C ALA A 85 -18.02 -12.72 0.03
N ILE A 86 -17.44 -13.23 -1.06
CA ILE A 86 -16.42 -12.51 -1.82
C ILE A 86 -17.00 -11.24 -2.45
N LEU A 87 -18.19 -11.36 -3.08
CA LEU A 87 -18.85 -10.22 -3.72
C LEU A 87 -19.20 -9.14 -2.71
N VAL A 88 -19.81 -9.51 -1.57
CA VAL A 88 -20.18 -8.57 -0.51
C VAL A 88 -18.91 -7.94 0.08
N GLY A 89 -17.88 -8.74 0.34
CA GLY A 89 -16.61 -8.24 0.85
C GLY A 89 -15.95 -7.24 -0.08
N LEU A 90 -15.93 -7.53 -1.39
CA LEU A 90 -15.38 -6.64 -2.39
C LEU A 90 -16.15 -5.31 -2.46
N LEU A 91 -17.47 -5.37 -2.49
CA LEU A 91 -18.31 -4.17 -2.57
C LEU A 91 -18.15 -3.31 -1.31
N VAL A 92 -18.26 -3.92 -0.14
CA VAL A 92 -18.15 -3.20 1.14
C VAL A 92 -16.76 -2.61 1.29
N SER A 93 -15.70 -3.37 1.05
CA SER A 93 -14.34 -2.88 1.19
C SER A 93 -14.02 -1.78 0.18
N THR A 94 -14.53 -1.88 -1.05
CA THR A 94 -14.34 -0.85 -2.08
C THR A 94 -15.01 0.45 -1.66
N VAL A 95 -16.26 0.39 -1.20
CA VAL A 95 -16.99 1.58 -0.74
C VAL A 95 -16.28 2.21 0.45
N LEU A 96 -15.87 1.40 1.44
CA LEU A 96 -15.18 1.91 2.62
C LEU A 96 -13.84 2.54 2.25
N THR A 97 -13.09 1.90 1.34
CA THR A 97 -11.79 2.42 0.89
C THR A 97 -11.93 3.74 0.14
N LEU A 98 -12.90 3.82 -0.77
CA LEU A 98 -13.17 5.04 -1.51
C LEU A 98 -13.61 6.18 -0.58
N ALA A 99 -14.49 5.88 0.37
CA ALA A 99 -14.94 6.87 1.34
C ALA A 99 -13.79 7.36 2.22
N ALA A 100 -12.98 6.44 2.74
CA ALA A 100 -11.84 6.78 3.59
C ALA A 100 -10.79 7.58 2.83
N THR A 101 -10.46 7.16 1.61
CA THR A 101 -9.48 7.84 0.76
C THR A 101 -9.96 9.24 0.39
N GLY A 102 -11.22 9.38 0.00
CA GLY A 102 -11.82 10.66 -0.33
C GLY A 102 -11.83 11.60 0.86
N TRP A 103 -12.18 11.09 2.04
CA TRP A 103 -12.19 11.88 3.26
C TRP A 103 -10.79 12.39 3.63
N VAL A 104 -9.80 11.50 3.57
CA VAL A 104 -8.40 11.86 3.88
C VAL A 104 -7.89 12.90 2.89
N LEU A 105 -8.14 12.70 1.60
CA LEU A 105 -7.73 13.67 0.57
C LEU A 105 -8.38 15.02 0.76
N GLN A 106 -9.67 15.06 1.08
CA GLN A 106 -10.37 16.32 1.34
C GLN A 106 -9.78 17.06 2.54
N ARG A 107 -9.45 16.33 3.61
CA ARG A 107 -8.82 16.92 4.79
C ARG A 107 -7.46 17.51 4.46
N LEU A 108 -6.65 16.80 3.70
CA LEU A 108 -5.33 17.27 3.29
C LEU A 108 -5.40 18.46 2.37
N GLN A 109 -6.37 18.47 1.42
CA GLN A 109 -6.58 19.59 0.51
C GLN A 109 -7.09 20.82 1.24
N ARG A 110 -8.00 20.66 2.21
CA ARG A 110 -8.48 21.77 3.03
C ARG A 110 -7.36 22.42 3.81
N ARG A 111 -6.44 21.64 4.36
CA ARG A 111 -5.28 22.18 5.05
C ARG A 111 -4.38 22.99 4.10
N ARG A 112 -4.20 22.50 2.87
CA ARG A 112 -3.43 23.21 1.85
C ARG A 112 -4.09 24.51 1.43
N HIS A 113 -5.42 24.55 1.35
CA HIS A 113 -6.16 25.75 1.00
C HIS A 113 -6.10 26.82 2.10
N HIS A 114 -6.02 26.41 3.37
CA HIS A 114 -5.89 27.33 4.49
C HIS A 114 -4.49 27.91 4.62
N ASP A 115 -3.47 27.18 4.21
CA ASP A 115 -2.08 27.61 4.30
C ASP A 115 -1.60 28.41 3.06
N GLY A 116 -2.41 28.46 2.07
CA GLY A 116 -2.14 29.19 0.84
C GLY A 116 -3.03 30.40 0.72
#